data_7220cf97e52afc1906db75d9b10b8b9a
#
_entry.id   7220cf97e52afc1906db75d9b10b8b9a
#
_cell.length_a   1.000
_cell.length_b   1.000
_cell.length_c   1.000
_cell.angle_alpha   90.00
_cell.angle_beta   90.00
_cell.angle_gamma   90.00
#
_symmetry.space_group_name_H-M   'P 1'
#
loop_
_entity.id
_entity.type
_entity.pdbx_description
1 polymer ?
#
loop_
_entity_poly.entity_id
_entity_poly.type
_entity_poly.pdbx_seq_one_letter_code
_entity_poly.pdbx_strand_id
1 'polypeptide(L)'
;LSRLGIDQLTFGTEEVLDYQAIATIYSEKEVEMEAFLRNLPEDLSYPQKTQKMWETFAGVEFTGDTPNHILGLAYAKACAGKGIVLKPIQRQGAGYHSEEKEVAYASATSLRLHKDDQDFVDKFMPNSQLFHSAPQVSWEDYDQLLRYQILTHPDLTQIFQVNEELANRIKDAIRSASSVEDLVEKVATKRYTKARVRRILTYILVGAMDQALPNAIHVLGFSAKGQAHLKGLKKSVEVVTRIGKEPWDALTQQADQVYQLGHPQLPEQIWGRVPVRLRDE
;
A
#
# COMPACT_ATOMS: atom_id res chain seq x y z
N LEU A 1 -14.65 2.71 -1.94
CA LEU A 1 -15.63 1.73 -1.47
C LEU A 1 -17.06 2.25 -1.58
N SER A 2 -17.40 3.42 -1.03
CA SER A 2 -18.75 4.00 -1.11
C SER A 2 -19.27 4.14 -2.54
N ARG A 3 -18.45 4.54 -3.51
CA ARG A 3 -18.82 4.62 -4.93
C ARG A 3 -19.15 3.27 -5.54
N LEU A 4 -18.62 2.18 -4.98
CA LEU A 4 -18.91 0.80 -5.40
C LEU A 4 -20.19 0.25 -4.78
N GLY A 5 -20.89 1.01 -3.94
CA GLY A 5 -22.05 0.54 -3.20
C GLY A 5 -21.71 -0.58 -2.23
N ILE A 6 -20.49 -0.55 -1.66
CA ILE A 6 -20.06 -1.52 -0.65
C ILE A 6 -20.59 -1.07 0.69
N ASP A 7 -21.29 -1.95 1.37
CA ASP A 7 -21.93 -1.74 2.67
C ASP A 7 -21.13 -2.34 3.84
N GLN A 8 -20.14 -3.20 3.56
CA GLN A 8 -19.33 -3.86 4.57
C GLN A 8 -17.86 -3.94 4.15
N LEU A 9 -16.94 -3.66 5.10
CA LEU A 9 -15.51 -3.88 4.97
C LEU A 9 -15.06 -4.91 6.00
N THR A 10 -14.57 -6.06 5.54
CA THR A 10 -14.00 -7.11 6.38
C THR A 10 -12.49 -7.06 6.33
N PHE A 11 -11.81 -7.14 7.48
CA PHE A 11 -10.34 -7.10 7.57
C PHE A 11 -9.81 -7.91 8.75
N GLY A 12 -8.58 -8.40 8.62
CA GLY A 12 -7.91 -9.12 9.70
C GLY A 12 -7.21 -8.17 10.67
N THR A 13 -7.27 -8.48 11.97
CA THR A 13 -6.59 -7.70 13.03
C THR A 13 -6.05 -8.63 14.11
N GLU A 14 -5.01 -8.21 14.82
CA GLU A 14 -4.39 -8.98 15.91
C GLU A 14 -5.37 -9.10 17.08
N GLU A 15 -6.10 -8.02 17.36
CA GLU A 15 -7.09 -7.95 18.43
C GLU A 15 -8.41 -7.41 17.88
N VAL A 16 -9.51 -8.03 18.23
CA VAL A 16 -10.85 -7.60 17.78
C VAL A 16 -11.37 -6.51 18.69
N LEU A 17 -11.37 -5.28 18.19
CA LEU A 17 -12.00 -4.14 18.84
C LEU A 17 -13.32 -3.76 18.17
N ASP A 18 -14.10 -2.93 18.83
CA ASP A 18 -15.28 -2.31 18.22
C ASP A 18 -14.87 -1.14 17.33
N TYR A 19 -14.39 -1.46 16.12
CA TYR A 19 -14.00 -0.45 15.12
C TYR A 19 -15.16 0.39 14.65
N GLN A 20 -16.41 -0.08 14.81
CA GLN A 20 -17.58 0.70 14.47
C GLN A 20 -17.80 1.85 15.47
N ALA A 21 -17.67 1.56 16.78
CA ALA A 21 -17.70 2.59 17.81
C ALA A 21 -16.54 3.61 17.62
N ILE A 22 -15.35 3.13 17.30
CA ILE A 22 -14.20 3.99 17.00
C ILE A 22 -14.48 4.91 15.79
N ALA A 23 -15.08 4.40 14.73
CA ALA A 23 -15.48 5.18 13.56
C ALA A 23 -16.52 6.25 13.91
N THR A 24 -17.45 5.93 14.81
CA THR A 24 -18.46 6.90 15.32
C THR A 24 -17.78 8.02 16.10
N ILE A 25 -16.87 7.68 17.03
CA ILE A 25 -16.08 8.69 17.79
C ILE A 25 -15.32 9.61 16.84
N TYR A 26 -14.67 9.05 15.80
CA TYR A 26 -13.97 9.87 14.83
C TYR A 26 -14.92 10.80 14.07
N SER A 27 -16.07 10.29 13.63
CA SER A 27 -17.08 11.08 12.89
C SER A 27 -17.60 12.26 13.72
N GLU A 28 -17.78 12.07 15.03
CA GLU A 28 -18.28 13.08 15.94
C GLU A 28 -17.22 14.12 16.34
N LYS A 29 -15.94 13.70 16.41
CA LYS A 29 -14.83 14.52 16.93
C LYS A 29 -13.73 14.80 15.91
N GLU A 30 -14.01 14.65 14.61
CA GLU A 30 -13.00 14.78 13.54
C GLU A 30 -12.20 16.08 13.65
N VAL A 31 -12.89 17.21 13.82
CA VAL A 31 -12.25 18.54 13.90
C VAL A 31 -11.31 18.65 15.10
N GLU A 32 -11.73 18.13 16.26
CA GLU A 32 -10.93 18.15 17.48
C GLU A 32 -9.71 17.22 17.36
N MET A 33 -9.90 16.02 16.82
CA MET A 33 -8.85 15.04 16.63
C MET A 33 -7.80 15.51 15.62
N GLU A 34 -8.21 16.13 14.51
CA GLU A 34 -7.29 16.72 13.53
C GLU A 34 -6.54 17.94 14.08
N ALA A 35 -7.20 18.76 14.90
CA ALA A 35 -6.54 19.87 15.60
C ALA A 35 -5.51 19.34 16.61
N PHE A 36 -5.84 18.29 17.36
CA PHE A 36 -4.93 17.63 18.28
C PHE A 36 -3.66 17.15 17.56
N LEU A 37 -3.79 16.46 16.43
CA LEU A 37 -2.65 15.99 15.63
C LEU A 37 -1.72 17.13 15.19
N ARG A 38 -2.29 18.27 14.77
CA ARG A 38 -1.52 19.44 14.33
C ARG A 38 -0.73 20.11 15.47
N ASN A 39 -1.28 20.06 16.69
CA ASN A 39 -0.67 20.70 17.86
C ASN A 39 0.38 19.82 18.56
N LEU A 40 0.52 18.54 18.16
CA LEU A 40 1.57 17.68 18.70
C LEU A 40 2.96 18.09 18.19
N PRO A 41 4.03 17.90 19.01
CA PRO A 41 5.40 18.24 18.67
C PRO A 41 5.82 17.74 17.29
N GLU A 42 6.58 18.54 16.54
CA GLU A 42 7.00 18.21 15.17
C GLU A 42 8.04 17.07 15.10
N ASP A 43 8.77 16.83 16.18
CA ASP A 43 9.74 15.75 16.30
C ASP A 43 9.10 14.35 16.38
N LEU A 44 7.80 14.29 16.69
CA LEU A 44 7.06 13.04 16.68
C LEU A 44 6.76 12.58 15.24
N SER A 45 7.00 11.31 14.98
CA SER A 45 6.56 10.69 13.73
C SER A 45 5.04 10.63 13.64
N TYR A 46 4.50 10.58 12.42
CA TYR A 46 3.04 10.50 12.24
C TYR A 46 2.40 9.28 12.95
N PRO A 47 3.00 8.08 12.97
CA PRO A 47 2.48 6.97 13.77
C PRO A 47 2.40 7.29 15.26
N GLN A 48 3.41 7.95 15.84
CA GLN A 48 3.38 8.34 17.25
C GLN A 48 2.30 9.38 17.54
N LYS A 49 2.08 10.33 16.64
CA LYS A 49 1.01 11.32 16.75
C LYS A 49 -0.37 10.65 16.71
N THR A 50 -0.59 9.75 15.76
CA THR A 50 -1.87 9.03 15.64
C THR A 50 -2.11 8.09 16.82
N GLN A 51 -1.08 7.46 17.36
CA GLN A 51 -1.19 6.67 18.60
C GLN A 51 -1.73 7.50 19.75
N LYS A 52 -1.11 8.66 20.04
CA LYS A 52 -1.56 9.57 21.09
C LYS A 52 -2.99 10.07 20.87
N MET A 53 -3.35 10.31 19.63
CA MET A 53 -4.72 10.74 19.28
C MET A 53 -5.74 9.65 19.61
N TRP A 54 -5.51 8.42 19.17
CA TRP A 54 -6.43 7.31 19.43
C TRP A 54 -6.53 6.96 20.90
N GLU A 55 -5.41 6.99 21.63
CA GLU A 55 -5.36 6.81 23.07
C GLU A 55 -6.22 7.89 23.77
N THR A 56 -6.03 9.16 23.40
CA THR A 56 -6.73 10.29 24.05
C THR A 56 -8.23 10.29 23.78
N PHE A 57 -8.65 10.02 22.54
CA PHE A 57 -10.05 10.21 22.13
C PHE A 57 -10.88 8.93 22.14
N ALA A 58 -10.27 7.78 21.95
CA ALA A 58 -10.95 6.49 21.85
C ALA A 58 -10.51 5.48 22.92
N GLY A 59 -9.52 5.82 23.77
CA GLY A 59 -8.99 4.90 24.78
C GLY A 59 -8.30 3.67 24.18
N VAL A 60 -7.83 3.79 22.93
CA VAL A 60 -7.22 2.67 22.21
C VAL A 60 -5.72 2.81 22.30
N GLU A 61 -5.09 1.85 22.99
CA GLU A 61 -3.64 1.69 23.05
C GLU A 61 -3.20 0.67 22.00
N PHE A 62 -2.11 0.95 21.31
CA PHE A 62 -1.49 -0.01 20.39
C PHE A 62 0.02 0.14 20.35
N THR A 63 0.71 -0.96 20.10
CA THR A 63 2.16 -0.99 19.97
C THR A 63 2.58 -1.10 18.50
N GLY A 64 3.87 -0.90 18.21
CA GLY A 64 4.42 -1.08 16.87
C GLY A 64 4.30 -2.52 16.33
N ASP A 65 3.98 -3.48 17.21
CA ASP A 65 3.88 -4.90 16.88
C ASP A 65 2.47 -5.32 16.40
N THR A 66 1.52 -4.38 16.33
CA THR A 66 0.13 -4.61 15.88
C THR A 66 -0.23 -3.84 14.61
N PRO A 67 0.44 -4.07 13.47
CA PRO A 67 0.25 -3.26 12.25
C PRO A 67 -1.15 -3.41 11.63
N ASN A 68 -1.82 -4.56 11.79
CA ASN A 68 -3.18 -4.73 11.28
C ASN A 68 -4.19 -4.01 12.17
N HIS A 69 -3.91 -3.84 13.45
CA HIS A 69 -4.70 -2.99 14.32
C HIS A 69 -4.62 -1.52 13.87
N ILE A 70 -3.41 -1.01 13.56
CA ILE A 70 -3.19 0.33 13.00
C ILE A 70 -3.96 0.49 11.69
N LEU A 71 -3.96 -0.54 10.84
CA LEU A 71 -4.73 -0.54 9.60
C LEU A 71 -6.24 -0.50 9.86
N GLY A 72 -6.73 -1.25 10.86
CA GLY A 72 -8.13 -1.21 11.31
C GLY A 72 -8.57 0.18 11.77
N LEU A 73 -7.72 0.89 12.51
CA LEU A 73 -7.96 2.30 12.91
C LEU A 73 -8.00 3.24 11.70
N ALA A 74 -7.14 3.02 10.70
CA ALA A 74 -7.19 3.78 9.45
C ALA A 74 -8.48 3.50 8.66
N TYR A 75 -9.00 2.28 8.69
CA TYR A 75 -10.30 1.94 8.10
C TYR A 75 -11.45 2.61 8.87
N ALA A 76 -11.40 2.61 10.21
CA ALA A 76 -12.39 3.31 11.03
C ALA A 76 -12.46 4.79 10.67
N LYS A 77 -11.31 5.47 10.59
CA LYS A 77 -11.20 6.85 10.12
C LYS A 77 -11.77 7.03 8.71
N ALA A 78 -11.37 6.20 7.77
CA ALA A 78 -11.75 6.33 6.36
C ALA A 78 -13.23 6.02 6.10
N CYS A 79 -13.87 5.18 6.91
CA CYS A 79 -15.28 4.79 6.78
C CYS A 79 -16.23 5.58 7.68
N ALA A 80 -15.70 6.44 8.56
CA ALA A 80 -16.50 7.27 9.44
C ALA A 80 -17.56 8.07 8.66
N GLY A 81 -18.81 8.03 9.10
CA GLY A 81 -19.95 8.72 8.47
C GLY A 81 -20.36 8.22 7.08
N LYS A 82 -19.79 7.11 6.58
CA LYS A 82 -20.07 6.61 5.21
C LYS A 82 -21.05 5.43 5.13
N GLY A 83 -21.62 5.00 6.26
CA GLY A 83 -22.56 3.88 6.29
C GLY A 83 -21.94 2.51 5.95
N ILE A 84 -20.61 2.38 6.03
CA ILE A 84 -19.90 1.13 5.79
C ILE A 84 -19.69 0.42 7.13
N VAL A 85 -20.19 -0.81 7.24
CA VAL A 85 -20.02 -1.66 8.42
C VAL A 85 -18.59 -2.22 8.47
N LEU A 86 -17.91 -2.03 9.59
CA LEU A 86 -16.55 -2.53 9.82
C LEU A 86 -16.62 -3.89 10.51
N LYS A 87 -16.10 -4.94 9.88
CA LYS A 87 -16.13 -6.30 10.38
C LYS A 87 -14.72 -6.86 10.57
N PRO A 88 -14.15 -6.72 11.77
CA PRO A 88 -12.85 -7.29 12.07
C PRO A 88 -12.95 -8.82 12.18
N ILE A 89 -11.89 -9.49 11.74
CA ILE A 89 -11.66 -10.92 11.93
C ILE A 89 -10.35 -11.07 12.69
N GLN A 90 -10.36 -11.81 13.80
CA GLN A 90 -9.15 -12.10 14.54
C GLN A 90 -8.20 -12.94 13.70
N ARG A 91 -6.97 -12.49 13.56
CA ARG A 91 -5.90 -13.24 12.90
C ARG A 91 -5.51 -14.47 13.75
N GLN A 92 -5.25 -15.56 13.06
CA GLN A 92 -4.76 -16.79 13.67
C GLN A 92 -3.35 -17.07 13.12
N GLY A 93 -2.51 -17.72 13.95
CA GLY A 93 -1.17 -18.15 13.56
C GLY A 93 -0.07 -17.21 14.02
N ALA A 94 1.07 -17.22 13.32
CA ALA A 94 2.26 -16.46 13.66
C ALA A 94 2.00 -14.94 13.68
N GLY A 95 2.64 -14.24 14.61
CA GLY A 95 2.64 -12.79 14.65
C GLY A 95 3.11 -12.17 13.32
N TYR A 96 2.76 -10.92 13.07
CA TYR A 96 3.04 -10.27 11.77
C TYR A 96 4.53 -10.30 11.38
N HIS A 97 5.42 -10.19 12.35
CA HIS A 97 6.88 -10.23 12.15
C HIS A 97 7.49 -11.61 12.45
N SER A 98 6.68 -12.66 12.69
CA SER A 98 7.23 -13.99 12.94
C SER A 98 7.94 -14.54 11.71
N GLU A 99 9.16 -15.00 11.91
CA GLU A 99 10.00 -15.69 10.93
C GLU A 99 9.88 -17.22 11.05
N GLU A 100 9.09 -17.73 12.00
CA GLU A 100 8.96 -19.12 12.30
C GLU A 100 8.38 -19.92 11.14
N LYS A 101 8.96 -21.10 10.90
CA LYS A 101 8.50 -22.06 9.87
C LYS A 101 7.44 -23.05 10.42
N GLU A 102 7.48 -23.35 11.71
CA GLU A 102 6.59 -24.34 12.34
C GLU A 102 5.35 -23.67 12.94
N VAL A 103 4.44 -23.23 12.07
CA VAL A 103 3.19 -22.56 12.44
C VAL A 103 2.03 -23.09 11.63
N ALA A 104 0.80 -22.89 12.11
CA ALA A 104 -0.39 -23.25 11.35
C ALA A 104 -0.58 -22.35 10.11
N TYR A 105 -0.20 -21.07 10.21
CA TYR A 105 -0.26 -20.08 9.14
C TYR A 105 1.02 -19.25 9.15
N ALA A 106 1.76 -19.27 8.06
CA ALA A 106 2.97 -18.45 7.92
C ALA A 106 2.62 -16.96 7.74
N SER A 107 3.46 -16.09 8.30
CA SER A 107 3.37 -14.65 8.01
C SER A 107 3.85 -14.33 6.60
N ALA A 108 3.41 -13.20 6.05
CA ALA A 108 3.93 -12.71 4.77
C ALA A 108 5.45 -12.40 4.84
N THR A 109 5.97 -12.05 6.02
CA THR A 109 7.39 -11.85 6.26
C THR A 109 8.14 -13.17 6.17
N SER A 110 7.65 -14.23 6.84
CA SER A 110 8.22 -15.58 6.75
C SER A 110 8.23 -16.11 5.32
N LEU A 111 7.12 -15.94 4.56
CA LEU A 111 7.06 -16.33 3.15
C LEU A 111 8.08 -15.61 2.29
N ARG A 112 8.32 -14.31 2.50
CA ARG A 112 9.35 -13.55 1.76
C ARG A 112 10.77 -13.99 2.11
N LEU A 113 11.04 -14.28 3.37
CA LEU A 113 12.36 -14.76 3.82
C LEU A 113 12.69 -16.16 3.29
N HIS A 114 11.68 -17.00 3.16
CA HIS A 114 11.83 -18.37 2.72
C HIS A 114 11.28 -18.60 1.29
N LYS A 115 11.28 -17.57 0.45
CA LYS A 115 10.71 -17.63 -0.91
C LYS A 115 11.37 -18.69 -1.81
N ASP A 116 12.62 -19.05 -1.54
CA ASP A 116 13.39 -20.02 -2.29
C ASP A 116 13.21 -21.46 -1.77
N ASP A 117 12.51 -21.64 -0.64
CA ASP A 117 12.11 -22.95 -0.08
C ASP A 117 10.74 -23.33 -0.67
N GLN A 118 10.75 -24.08 -1.77
CA GLN A 118 9.54 -24.44 -2.52
C GLN A 118 8.51 -25.17 -1.66
N ASP A 119 8.95 -26.14 -0.85
CA ASP A 119 8.05 -26.93 0.01
C ASP A 119 7.35 -26.03 1.04
N PHE A 120 8.07 -25.05 1.58
CA PHE A 120 7.51 -24.09 2.51
C PHE A 120 6.48 -23.16 1.82
N VAL A 121 6.82 -22.64 0.63
CA VAL A 121 5.92 -21.78 -0.14
C VAL A 121 4.66 -22.54 -0.55
N ASP A 122 4.79 -23.78 -1.05
CA ASP A 122 3.67 -24.63 -1.46
C ASP A 122 2.72 -24.95 -0.30
N LYS A 123 3.26 -25.12 0.91
CA LYS A 123 2.47 -25.40 2.10
C LYS A 123 1.57 -24.22 2.51
N PHE A 124 2.03 -22.98 2.35
CA PHE A 124 1.39 -21.81 2.96
C PHE A 124 0.83 -20.79 1.95
N MET A 125 1.18 -20.91 0.66
CA MET A 125 0.74 -19.97 -0.36
C MET A 125 -0.26 -20.62 -1.32
N PRO A 126 -1.52 -20.20 -1.34
CA PRO A 126 -2.45 -20.64 -2.39
C PRO A 126 -1.92 -20.26 -3.76
N ASN A 127 -2.04 -21.17 -4.75
CA ASN A 127 -1.55 -21.00 -6.12
C ASN A 127 -0.04 -20.70 -6.22
N SER A 128 0.77 -21.30 -5.36
CA SER A 128 2.24 -21.18 -5.33
C SER A 128 2.90 -21.39 -6.69
N GLN A 129 2.33 -22.24 -7.56
CA GLN A 129 2.81 -22.46 -8.93
C GLN A 129 2.89 -21.17 -9.75
N LEU A 130 1.94 -20.24 -9.57
CA LEU A 130 1.99 -18.92 -10.21
C LEU A 130 3.16 -18.08 -9.69
N PHE A 131 3.42 -18.17 -8.39
CA PHE A 131 4.55 -17.49 -7.77
C PHE A 131 5.89 -18.04 -8.28
N HIS A 132 6.05 -19.38 -8.34
CA HIS A 132 7.28 -20.01 -8.84
C HIS A 132 7.55 -19.73 -10.31
N SER A 133 6.51 -19.59 -11.12
CA SER A 133 6.63 -19.31 -12.55
C SER A 133 6.77 -17.83 -12.90
N ALA A 134 6.45 -16.93 -11.96
CA ALA A 134 6.51 -15.50 -12.19
C ALA A 134 7.96 -14.98 -12.14
N PRO A 135 8.35 -14.09 -13.07
CA PRO A 135 9.64 -13.40 -12.98
C PRO A 135 9.74 -12.64 -11.67
N GLN A 136 10.86 -12.80 -10.98
CA GLN A 136 11.15 -12.09 -9.73
C GLN A 136 11.97 -10.84 -10.04
N VAL A 137 11.65 -9.74 -9.40
CA VAL A 137 12.42 -8.48 -9.46
C VAL A 137 12.75 -8.00 -8.06
N SER A 138 13.87 -7.31 -7.96
CA SER A 138 14.39 -6.71 -6.74
C SER A 138 14.73 -5.23 -6.96
N TRP A 139 15.14 -4.53 -5.92
CA TRP A 139 15.66 -3.18 -6.07
C TRP A 139 16.95 -3.10 -6.89
N GLU A 140 17.70 -4.18 -6.98
CA GLU A 140 18.93 -4.26 -7.76
C GLU A 140 18.65 -4.09 -9.26
N ASP A 141 17.53 -4.61 -9.74
CA ASP A 141 17.10 -4.50 -11.13
C ASP A 141 16.78 -3.05 -11.53
N TYR A 142 16.47 -2.20 -10.56
CA TYR A 142 16.12 -0.79 -10.77
C TYR A 142 17.21 0.19 -10.29
N ASP A 143 18.32 -0.27 -9.70
CA ASP A 143 19.32 0.61 -9.08
C ASP A 143 19.84 1.66 -10.06
N GLN A 144 20.23 1.26 -11.26
CA GLN A 144 20.73 2.20 -12.27
C GLN A 144 19.67 3.19 -12.75
N LEU A 145 18.43 2.75 -12.92
CA LEU A 145 17.34 3.63 -13.32
C LEU A 145 17.03 4.67 -12.22
N LEU A 146 17.01 4.21 -10.97
CA LEU A 146 16.81 5.09 -9.83
C LEU A 146 17.95 6.10 -9.69
N ARG A 147 19.22 5.67 -9.81
CA ARG A 147 20.39 6.57 -9.82
C ARG A 147 20.29 7.60 -10.91
N TYR A 148 19.97 7.17 -12.13
CA TYR A 148 19.78 8.08 -13.26
C TYR A 148 18.74 9.13 -12.93
N GLN A 149 17.56 8.73 -12.44
CA GLN A 149 16.49 9.65 -12.07
C GLN A 149 16.92 10.64 -10.97
N ILE A 150 17.57 10.18 -9.91
CA ILE A 150 18.04 11.06 -8.82
C ILE A 150 19.06 12.08 -9.32
N LEU A 151 20.00 11.66 -10.17
CA LEU A 151 21.12 12.51 -10.63
C LEU A 151 20.69 13.50 -11.70
N THR A 152 19.74 13.15 -12.56
CA THR A 152 19.34 13.97 -13.71
C THR A 152 18.08 14.80 -13.45
N HIS A 153 17.30 14.47 -12.44
CA HIS A 153 16.08 15.23 -12.14
C HIS A 153 16.42 16.65 -11.69
N PRO A 154 15.90 17.68 -12.38
CA PRO A 154 16.27 19.07 -12.09
C PRO A 154 15.90 19.49 -10.67
N ASP A 155 14.74 19.07 -10.21
CA ASP A 155 14.20 19.42 -8.88
C ASP A 155 13.39 18.27 -8.28
N LEU A 156 13.98 17.50 -7.36
CA LEU A 156 13.30 16.39 -6.69
C LEU A 156 12.13 16.84 -5.78
N THR A 157 12.00 18.12 -5.45
CA THR A 157 10.89 18.61 -4.64
C THR A 157 9.55 18.59 -5.38
N GLN A 158 9.57 18.44 -6.69
CA GLN A 158 8.37 18.23 -7.52
C GLN A 158 7.79 16.81 -7.36
N ILE A 159 8.60 15.87 -6.89
CA ILE A 159 8.15 14.50 -6.64
C ILE A 159 7.26 14.46 -5.39
N PHE A 160 6.18 13.70 -5.48
CA PHE A 160 5.20 13.57 -4.41
C PHE A 160 5.85 13.24 -3.05
N GLN A 161 5.51 13.99 -2.02
CA GLN A 161 6.02 13.88 -0.64
C GLN A 161 7.52 14.13 -0.46
N VAL A 162 8.23 14.66 -1.42
CA VAL A 162 9.63 15.07 -1.28
C VAL A 162 9.69 16.56 -0.93
N ASN A 163 10.25 16.89 0.24
CA ASN A 163 10.59 18.24 0.62
C ASN A 163 12.09 18.53 0.38
N GLU A 164 12.51 19.78 0.54
CA GLU A 164 13.91 20.22 0.32
C GLU A 164 14.92 19.43 1.15
N GLU A 165 14.64 19.22 2.46
CA GLU A 165 15.52 18.44 3.34
C GLU A 165 15.75 17.04 2.80
N LEU A 166 14.68 16.35 2.40
CA LEU A 166 14.75 14.99 1.91
C LEU A 166 15.40 14.91 0.52
N ALA A 167 15.11 15.89 -0.36
CA ALA A 167 15.76 16.00 -1.66
C ALA A 167 17.28 16.13 -1.52
N ASN A 168 17.76 17.02 -0.64
CA ASN A 168 19.18 17.22 -0.38
C ASN A 168 19.81 15.96 0.20
N ARG A 169 19.19 15.33 1.20
CA ARG A 169 19.68 14.09 1.79
C ARG A 169 19.83 12.97 0.77
N ILE A 170 18.84 12.81 -0.14
CA ILE A 170 18.88 11.80 -1.20
C ILE A 170 20.01 12.10 -2.19
N LYS A 171 20.13 13.36 -2.64
CA LYS A 171 21.19 13.80 -3.57
C LYS A 171 22.62 13.64 -2.98
N ASP A 172 22.78 13.83 -1.69
CA ASP A 172 24.06 13.64 -1.03
C ASP A 172 24.39 12.16 -0.83
N ALA A 173 23.39 11.38 -0.34
CA ALA A 173 23.57 9.97 -0.06
C ALA A 173 23.84 9.13 -1.31
N ILE A 174 23.22 9.45 -2.46
CA ILE A 174 23.38 8.67 -3.71
C ILE A 174 24.83 8.65 -4.20
N ARG A 175 25.61 9.67 -3.90
CA ARG A 175 27.04 9.78 -4.34
C ARG A 175 27.93 8.69 -3.75
N SER A 176 27.58 8.19 -2.56
CA SER A 176 28.36 7.21 -1.82
C SER A 176 27.61 5.91 -1.54
N ALA A 177 26.34 5.82 -1.93
CA ALA A 177 25.54 4.62 -1.73
C ALA A 177 25.99 3.51 -2.69
N SER A 178 26.27 2.33 -2.15
CA SER A 178 26.69 1.14 -2.90
C SER A 178 25.50 0.35 -3.48
N SER A 179 24.30 0.51 -2.90
CA SER A 179 23.06 -0.14 -3.32
C SER A 179 21.86 0.72 -2.94
N VAL A 180 20.66 0.35 -3.42
CA VAL A 180 19.40 1.01 -2.99
C VAL A 180 19.18 0.83 -1.50
N GLU A 181 19.52 -0.32 -0.93
CA GLU A 181 19.38 -0.58 0.50
C GLU A 181 20.32 0.30 1.33
N ASP A 182 21.58 0.45 0.90
CA ASP A 182 22.55 1.38 1.52
C ASP A 182 22.06 2.84 1.40
N LEU A 183 21.45 3.20 0.27
CA LEU A 183 20.84 4.52 0.11
C LEU A 183 19.71 4.73 1.12
N VAL A 184 18.85 3.73 1.32
CA VAL A 184 17.77 3.79 2.31
C VAL A 184 18.32 3.99 3.72
N GLU A 185 19.39 3.26 4.10
CA GLU A 185 20.03 3.40 5.41
C GLU A 185 20.60 4.81 5.62
N LYS A 186 21.27 5.37 4.62
CA LYS A 186 21.89 6.70 4.69
C LYS A 186 20.86 7.84 4.76
N VAL A 187 19.72 7.68 4.10
CA VAL A 187 18.66 8.69 4.07
C VAL A 187 17.75 8.61 5.29
N ALA A 188 17.54 7.40 5.85
CA ALA A 188 16.62 7.18 6.96
C ALA A 188 17.02 7.94 8.24
N THR A 189 16.00 8.39 8.99
CA THR A 189 16.14 9.06 10.29
C THR A 189 14.94 8.70 11.17
N LYS A 190 14.92 9.17 12.41
CA LYS A 190 13.73 9.08 13.27
C LYS A 190 12.48 9.71 12.61
N ARG A 191 12.66 10.79 11.85
CA ARG A 191 11.58 11.49 11.12
C ARG A 191 11.21 10.80 9.79
N TYR A 192 12.20 10.23 9.11
CA TYR A 192 12.04 9.55 7.82
C TYR A 192 12.34 8.06 7.99
N THR A 193 11.31 7.28 8.30
CA THR A 193 11.46 5.82 8.46
C THR A 193 11.92 5.16 7.17
N LYS A 194 12.63 4.03 7.25
CA LYS A 194 13.09 3.26 6.08
C LYS A 194 11.95 2.94 5.11
N ALA A 195 10.77 2.57 5.64
CA ALA A 195 9.59 2.31 4.81
C ALA A 195 9.13 3.56 4.04
N ARG A 196 9.18 4.75 4.67
CA ARG A 196 8.88 6.01 3.98
C ARG A 196 9.92 6.33 2.92
N VAL A 197 11.20 6.12 3.21
CA VAL A 197 12.28 6.35 2.24
C VAL A 197 12.10 5.44 1.03
N ARG A 198 11.90 4.12 1.20
CA ARG A 198 11.64 3.19 0.10
C ARG A 198 10.46 3.62 -0.76
N ARG A 199 9.36 4.05 -0.16
CA ARG A 199 8.20 4.57 -0.90
C ARG A 199 8.54 5.82 -1.71
N ILE A 200 9.32 6.74 -1.16
CA ILE A 200 9.76 7.94 -1.87
C ILE A 200 10.71 7.60 -3.01
N LEU A 201 11.63 6.66 -2.83
CA LEU A 201 12.49 6.19 -3.91
C LEU A 201 11.67 5.56 -5.05
N THR A 202 10.57 4.87 -4.73
CA THR A 202 9.60 4.40 -5.75
C THR A 202 8.95 5.58 -6.48
N TYR A 203 8.53 6.63 -5.76
CA TYR A 203 7.96 7.82 -6.39
C TYR A 203 8.97 8.52 -7.32
N ILE A 204 10.23 8.62 -6.93
CA ILE A 204 11.29 9.18 -7.77
C ILE A 204 11.51 8.31 -9.01
N LEU A 205 11.61 7.00 -8.84
CA LEU A 205 11.81 6.04 -9.94
C LEU A 205 10.69 6.14 -10.99
N VAL A 206 9.44 6.25 -10.52
CA VAL A 206 8.27 6.37 -11.40
C VAL A 206 8.05 7.81 -11.90
N GLY A 207 8.64 8.82 -11.26
CA GLY A 207 8.36 10.22 -11.56
C GLY A 207 6.99 10.68 -11.08
N ALA A 208 6.52 10.16 -9.93
CA ALA A 208 5.20 10.48 -9.39
C ALA A 208 5.16 11.90 -8.82
N MET A 209 4.34 12.76 -9.38
CA MET A 209 4.05 14.09 -8.87
C MET A 209 2.73 14.11 -8.12
N ASP A 210 2.45 15.22 -7.41
CA ASP A 210 1.15 15.41 -6.76
C ASP A 210 0.06 15.56 -7.82
N GLN A 211 -0.94 14.68 -7.76
CA GLN A 211 -2.08 14.70 -8.68
C GLN A 211 -3.34 14.17 -8.01
N ALA A 212 -4.48 14.55 -8.57
CA ALA A 212 -5.75 14.01 -8.12
C ALA A 212 -5.83 12.49 -8.38
N LEU A 213 -6.41 11.75 -7.43
CA LEU A 213 -6.68 10.34 -7.62
C LEU A 213 -7.68 10.12 -8.77
N PRO A 214 -7.50 9.07 -9.59
CA PRO A 214 -8.41 8.78 -10.67
C PRO A 214 -9.83 8.48 -10.14
N ASN A 215 -10.83 8.98 -10.85
CA ASN A 215 -12.23 8.71 -10.51
C ASN A 215 -12.73 7.37 -11.06
N ALA A 216 -12.07 6.85 -12.07
CA ALA A 216 -12.40 5.58 -12.71
C ALA A 216 -11.99 4.37 -11.86
N ILE A 217 -12.67 3.27 -12.07
CA ILE A 217 -12.32 1.98 -11.47
C ILE A 217 -11.89 1.04 -12.58
N HIS A 218 -10.63 0.57 -12.50
CA HIS A 218 -10.12 -0.44 -13.41
C HIS A 218 -10.46 -1.85 -12.89
N VAL A 219 -11.26 -2.59 -13.67
CA VAL A 219 -11.71 -3.94 -13.33
C VAL A 219 -10.74 -4.96 -13.88
N LEU A 220 -10.08 -5.71 -13.00
CA LEU A 220 -9.11 -6.73 -13.37
C LEU A 220 -9.73 -8.12 -13.55
N GLY A 221 -10.87 -8.39 -12.87
CA GLY A 221 -11.59 -9.64 -12.97
C GLY A 221 -12.98 -9.53 -12.32
N PHE A 222 -13.88 -10.46 -12.67
CA PHE A 222 -15.21 -10.52 -12.09
C PHE A 222 -15.83 -11.94 -12.21
N SER A 223 -16.70 -12.28 -11.27
CA SER A 223 -17.63 -13.40 -11.34
C SER A 223 -18.94 -12.97 -12.02
N ALA A 224 -19.88 -13.90 -12.24
CA ALA A 224 -21.20 -13.55 -12.79
C ALA A 224 -21.94 -12.56 -11.89
N LYS A 225 -21.86 -12.71 -10.56
CA LYS A 225 -22.41 -11.76 -9.59
C LYS A 225 -21.75 -10.39 -9.71
N GLY A 226 -20.40 -10.36 -9.82
CA GLY A 226 -19.64 -9.13 -10.02
C GLY A 226 -20.01 -8.42 -11.33
N GLN A 227 -20.26 -9.17 -12.41
CA GLN A 227 -20.72 -8.61 -13.68
C GLN A 227 -22.08 -7.91 -13.56
N ALA A 228 -23.02 -8.54 -12.83
CA ALA A 228 -24.34 -7.95 -12.59
C ALA A 228 -24.22 -6.65 -11.77
N HIS A 229 -23.39 -6.66 -10.73
CA HIS A 229 -23.09 -5.48 -9.91
C HIS A 229 -22.48 -4.34 -10.73
N LEU A 230 -21.45 -4.63 -11.54
CA LEU A 230 -20.79 -3.64 -12.41
C LEU A 230 -21.77 -2.99 -13.42
N LYS A 231 -22.77 -3.70 -13.90
CA LYS A 231 -23.83 -3.12 -14.76
C LYS A 231 -24.63 -2.04 -14.05
N GLY A 232 -24.91 -2.24 -12.76
CA GLY A 232 -25.59 -1.24 -11.92
C GLY A 232 -24.73 0.00 -11.68
N LEU A 233 -23.42 -0.19 -11.46
CA LEU A 233 -22.47 0.89 -11.15
C LEU A 233 -22.18 1.82 -12.32
N LYS A 234 -22.27 1.37 -13.57
CA LYS A 234 -21.94 2.17 -14.77
C LYS A 234 -22.68 3.51 -14.88
N LYS A 235 -23.77 3.69 -14.12
CA LYS A 235 -24.53 4.95 -14.08
C LYS A 235 -23.94 5.97 -13.10
N SER A 236 -23.16 5.53 -12.11
CA SER A 236 -22.66 6.37 -11.02
C SER A 236 -21.12 6.44 -10.94
N VAL A 237 -20.43 5.50 -11.58
CA VAL A 237 -18.96 5.40 -11.56
C VAL A 237 -18.45 5.06 -12.95
N GLU A 238 -17.38 5.72 -13.36
CA GLU A 238 -16.67 5.34 -14.56
C GLU A 238 -15.95 4.00 -14.34
N VAL A 239 -16.30 3.00 -15.13
CA VAL A 239 -15.77 1.63 -15.03
C VAL A 239 -14.97 1.30 -16.27
N VAL A 240 -13.67 1.13 -16.11
CA VAL A 240 -12.74 0.73 -17.16
C VAL A 240 -12.58 -0.79 -17.11
N THR A 241 -13.03 -1.47 -18.16
CA THR A 241 -12.89 -2.92 -18.33
C THR A 241 -11.86 -3.30 -19.39
N ARG A 242 -11.37 -2.32 -20.14
CA ARG A 242 -10.35 -2.51 -21.16
C ARG A 242 -9.56 -1.22 -21.32
N ILE A 243 -8.27 -1.30 -21.15
CA ILE A 243 -7.37 -0.17 -21.39
C ILE A 243 -7.30 0.08 -22.89
N GLY A 244 -7.63 1.30 -23.32
CA GLY A 244 -7.55 1.73 -24.71
C GLY A 244 -6.19 2.29 -25.08
N LYS A 245 -6.11 3.07 -26.14
CA LYS A 245 -4.89 3.76 -26.56
C LYS A 245 -4.48 4.85 -25.58
N GLU A 246 -5.46 5.53 -24.99
CA GLU A 246 -5.23 6.50 -23.92
C GLU A 246 -5.26 5.79 -22.58
N PRO A 247 -4.34 6.11 -21.66
CA PRO A 247 -4.35 5.55 -20.31
C PRO A 247 -5.58 6.03 -19.52
N TRP A 248 -6.17 5.12 -18.74
CA TRP A 248 -7.22 5.46 -17.80
C TRP A 248 -6.70 6.27 -16.60
N ASP A 249 -5.42 6.08 -16.27
CA ASP A 249 -4.62 6.85 -15.32
C ASP A 249 -3.15 6.79 -15.76
N ALA A 250 -2.61 7.94 -16.15
CA ALA A 250 -1.28 8.03 -16.74
C ALA A 250 -0.19 7.56 -15.75
N LEU A 251 -0.30 7.92 -14.47
CA LEU A 251 0.69 7.54 -13.47
C LEU A 251 0.70 6.03 -13.20
N THR A 252 -0.48 5.41 -13.10
CA THR A 252 -0.56 3.95 -12.93
C THR A 252 0.08 3.23 -14.12
N GLN A 253 -0.19 3.66 -15.34
CA GLN A 253 0.41 3.03 -16.52
C GLN A 253 1.92 3.29 -16.61
N GLN A 254 2.38 4.47 -16.25
CA GLN A 254 3.81 4.76 -16.16
C GLN A 254 4.49 3.88 -15.11
N ALA A 255 3.84 3.65 -13.96
CA ALA A 255 4.36 2.75 -12.93
C ALA A 255 4.48 1.31 -13.44
N ASP A 256 3.46 0.80 -14.15
CA ASP A 256 3.50 -0.52 -14.77
C ASP A 256 4.65 -0.65 -15.79
N GLN A 257 4.83 0.37 -16.64
CA GLN A 257 5.92 0.40 -17.63
C GLN A 257 7.30 0.42 -16.96
N VAL A 258 7.47 1.23 -15.92
CA VAL A 258 8.73 1.28 -15.16
C VAL A 258 8.99 -0.05 -14.45
N TYR A 259 7.95 -0.66 -13.85
CA TYR A 259 8.07 -1.98 -13.22
C TYR A 259 8.53 -3.05 -14.23
N GLN A 260 8.02 -3.00 -15.45
CA GLN A 260 8.39 -3.94 -16.53
C GLN A 260 9.87 -3.82 -16.95
N LEU A 261 10.51 -2.66 -16.74
CA LEU A 261 11.93 -2.49 -17.03
C LEU A 261 12.85 -3.37 -16.15
N GLY A 262 12.36 -3.84 -15.00
CA GLY A 262 13.13 -4.71 -14.11
C GLY A 262 13.34 -6.13 -14.68
N HIS A 263 12.44 -6.60 -15.55
CA HIS A 263 12.59 -7.91 -16.17
C HIS A 263 11.78 -8.02 -17.47
N PRO A 264 12.37 -8.46 -18.59
CA PRO A 264 11.73 -8.46 -19.91
C PRO A 264 10.50 -9.36 -20.03
N GLN A 265 10.32 -10.33 -19.15
CA GLN A 265 9.18 -11.25 -19.14
C GLN A 265 8.06 -10.82 -18.19
N LEU A 266 8.18 -9.67 -17.49
CA LEU A 266 7.11 -9.17 -16.65
C LEU A 266 5.89 -8.83 -17.51
N PRO A 267 4.70 -9.38 -17.21
CA PRO A 267 3.48 -8.98 -17.88
C PRO A 267 3.09 -7.57 -17.44
N GLU A 268 3.00 -6.65 -18.38
CA GLU A 268 2.44 -5.33 -18.11
C GLU A 268 0.91 -5.34 -18.18
N GLN A 269 0.30 -4.22 -17.82
CA GLN A 269 -1.09 -3.89 -18.11
C GLN A 269 -1.23 -3.57 -19.61
N ILE A 270 -1.19 -4.61 -20.43
CA ILE A 270 -1.13 -4.51 -21.90
C ILE A 270 -2.39 -3.82 -22.41
N TRP A 271 -2.21 -2.91 -23.36
CA TRP A 271 -3.28 -2.28 -24.11
C TRP A 271 -4.28 -3.30 -24.66
N GLY A 272 -5.54 -3.09 -24.33
CA GLY A 272 -6.60 -4.02 -24.73
C GLY A 272 -6.76 -5.26 -23.87
N ARG A 273 -5.97 -5.42 -22.79
CA ARG A 273 -6.17 -6.51 -21.83
C ARG A 273 -7.60 -6.48 -21.28
N VAL A 274 -8.26 -7.62 -21.29
CA VAL A 274 -9.63 -7.79 -20.77
C VAL A 274 -9.60 -8.37 -19.37
N PRO A 275 -10.62 -8.08 -18.52
CA PRO A 275 -10.73 -8.67 -17.20
C PRO A 275 -10.83 -10.20 -17.24
N VAL A 276 -10.25 -10.84 -16.24
CA VAL A 276 -10.39 -12.27 -16.03
C VAL A 276 -11.81 -12.60 -15.65
N ARG A 277 -12.46 -13.52 -16.38
CA ARG A 277 -13.79 -14.02 -16.03
C ARG A 277 -13.64 -15.22 -15.11
N LEU A 278 -14.00 -15.06 -13.85
CA LEU A 278 -14.01 -16.15 -12.88
C LEU A 278 -15.24 -17.04 -13.16
N ARG A 279 -15.02 -18.37 -13.12
CA ARG A 279 -16.13 -19.33 -13.16
C ARG A 279 -16.80 -19.30 -11.78
N ASP A 280 -18.13 -19.30 -11.77
CA ASP A 280 -18.86 -19.55 -10.52
C ASP A 280 -18.67 -21.04 -10.20
N GLU A 281 -18.15 -21.35 -9.01
CA GLU A 281 -18.11 -22.71 -8.46
C GLU A 281 -19.49 -23.14 -8.02
#